data_2480af6cba472d19a82dd6255c2599d0
#
_entry.id   2480af6cba472d19a82dd6255c2599d0
#
_cell.length_a   1.000
_cell.length_b   1.000
_cell.length_c   1.000
_cell.angle_alpha   90.00
_cell.angle_beta   90.00
_cell.angle_gamma   90.00
#
_symmetry.space_group_name_H-M   'P 1'
#
loop_
_entity.id
_entity.type
_entity.pdbx_description
1 polymer ?
#
loop_
_entity_poly.entity_id
_entity_poly.type
_entity_poly.pdbx_seq_one_letter_code
_entity_poly.pdbx_strand_id
1 'polypeptide(L)'
;AYRMAIQKSGHKPYEIVYDNQGGHKKLDSDGFIGKICRVHRPTQPYNGESKTIESVFGRFQAQVLHKDWRFTGQNVTAKKASSRPNVEFIEANKDSLYTLEELKDAYAAARKEWNEGVHPATGERRIDMYEKSVNEETQEVTLHDMVDMFWVFTKRMATFTDQGLQVTIKGEKRQYEVCSSPGVPDHEWRRKHTYERFIVAYDPYDFASIRLYTKGTDGSLRFERTAEPYILIHRALQDQQGTDDAKFIRQEQEANLQDRIERTVAGRTIAAEHGTDAEQQGLHSPKLKGTTAAVQRQIDHRMERYSQPPEQYQLGRHTKSLSLDDWLDVMEGGDDGDTPRIPLPMEKKIASKL
;
A
#
# COMPACT_ATOMS: atom_id res chain seq x y z
N ALA A 1 -9.42 -10.75 15.10
CA ALA A 1 -10.54 -11.70 15.14
C ALA A 1 -11.77 -11.13 14.42
N TYR A 2 -12.36 -9.99 14.84
CA TYR A 2 -13.58 -9.41 14.22
C TYR A 2 -13.44 -9.18 12.71
N ARG A 3 -12.35 -8.57 12.27
CA ARG A 3 -12.07 -8.36 10.84
C ARG A 3 -12.14 -9.65 10.03
N MET A 4 -11.47 -10.70 10.50
CA MET A 4 -11.47 -12.01 9.81
C MET A 4 -12.87 -12.64 9.77
N ALA A 5 -13.65 -12.51 10.85
CA ALA A 5 -15.01 -13.03 10.90
C ALA A 5 -15.91 -12.31 9.89
N ILE A 6 -15.89 -10.98 9.86
CA ILE A 6 -16.66 -10.16 8.93
C ILE A 6 -16.23 -10.40 7.47
N GLN A 7 -14.91 -10.45 7.20
CA GLN A 7 -14.42 -10.78 5.86
C GLN A 7 -14.88 -12.16 5.37
N LYS A 8 -14.91 -13.14 6.28
CA LYS A 8 -15.34 -14.50 5.93
C LYS A 8 -16.85 -14.60 5.71
N SER A 9 -17.65 -13.92 6.53
CA SER A 9 -19.12 -13.94 6.41
C SER A 9 -19.64 -13.04 5.30
N GLY A 10 -18.90 -11.98 4.93
CA GLY A 10 -19.39 -10.94 4.04
C GLY A 10 -20.40 -9.98 4.69
N HIS A 11 -20.71 -10.17 5.96
CA HIS A 11 -21.76 -9.42 6.66
C HIS A 11 -21.32 -8.92 8.03
N LYS A 12 -21.89 -7.79 8.47
CA LYS A 12 -21.78 -7.34 9.87
C LYS A 12 -22.65 -8.25 10.73
N PRO A 13 -22.15 -8.75 11.86
CA PRO A 13 -22.99 -9.52 12.78
C PRO A 13 -24.13 -8.65 13.31
N TYR A 14 -25.32 -9.24 13.45
CA TYR A 14 -26.45 -8.55 14.06
C TYR A 14 -26.15 -8.22 15.52
N GLU A 15 -25.68 -9.20 16.28
CA GLU A 15 -25.39 -9.07 17.71
C GLU A 15 -23.99 -9.58 18.04
N ILE A 16 -23.30 -8.85 18.91
CA ILE A 16 -22.06 -9.29 19.55
C ILE A 16 -22.26 -9.33 21.05
N VAL A 17 -22.06 -10.53 21.62
CA VAL A 17 -21.97 -10.74 23.06
C VAL A 17 -20.52 -10.92 23.45
N TYR A 18 -20.03 -10.17 24.43
CA TYR A 18 -18.63 -10.18 24.84
C TYR A 18 -18.47 -10.22 26.35
N ASP A 19 -17.31 -10.72 26.81
CA ASP A 19 -16.97 -10.78 28.22
C ASP A 19 -16.55 -9.40 28.76
N ASN A 20 -16.78 -9.17 30.04
CA ASN A 20 -16.46 -7.95 30.77
C ASN A 20 -14.95 -7.71 30.99
N GLN A 21 -14.08 -8.19 30.10
CA GLN A 21 -12.65 -7.93 30.15
C GLN A 21 -12.33 -6.48 29.78
N GLY A 22 -11.25 -5.93 30.38
CA GLY A 22 -10.86 -4.53 30.18
C GLY A 22 -10.63 -4.14 28.71
N GLY A 23 -10.15 -5.07 27.88
CA GLY A 23 -9.99 -4.86 26.44
C GLY A 23 -11.30 -4.63 25.70
N HIS A 24 -12.33 -5.43 25.98
CA HIS A 24 -13.65 -5.27 25.37
C HIS A 24 -14.36 -4.00 25.84
N LYS A 25 -14.26 -3.67 27.14
CA LYS A 25 -14.80 -2.41 27.68
C LYS A 25 -14.21 -1.20 27.00
N LYS A 26 -12.91 -1.22 26.69
CA LYS A 26 -12.27 -0.15 25.96
C LYS A 26 -12.76 -0.05 24.52
N LEU A 27 -12.89 -1.15 23.81
CA LEU A 27 -13.43 -1.18 22.44
C LEU A 27 -14.87 -0.67 22.38
N ASP A 28 -15.66 -0.94 23.43
CA ASP A 28 -17.03 -0.46 23.54
C ASP A 28 -17.07 1.04 23.84
N SER A 29 -16.28 1.51 24.81
CA SER A 29 -16.17 2.94 25.15
C SER A 29 -15.66 3.79 23.98
N ASP A 30 -14.78 3.23 23.15
CA ASP A 30 -14.27 3.88 21.94
C ASP A 30 -15.28 3.83 20.77
N GLY A 31 -16.45 3.22 20.97
CA GLY A 31 -17.49 3.10 19.96
C GLY A 31 -17.20 2.12 18.82
N PHE A 32 -16.10 1.36 18.92
CA PHE A 32 -15.70 0.42 17.87
C PHE A 32 -16.70 -0.73 17.71
N ILE A 33 -17.19 -1.31 18.82
CA ILE A 33 -18.12 -2.44 18.76
C ILE A 33 -19.42 -2.02 18.09
N GLY A 34 -19.93 -0.82 18.38
CA GLY A 34 -21.14 -0.27 17.75
C GLY A 34 -21.00 -0.02 16.23
N LYS A 35 -19.78 0.14 15.71
CA LYS A 35 -19.54 0.24 14.26
C LYS A 35 -19.63 -1.10 13.53
N ILE A 36 -19.28 -2.19 14.22
CA ILE A 36 -19.17 -3.52 13.61
C ILE A 36 -20.39 -4.40 13.79
N CYS A 37 -21.35 -4.03 14.66
CA CYS A 37 -22.60 -4.75 14.85
C CYS A 37 -23.76 -3.81 15.17
N ARG A 38 -24.99 -4.30 15.01
CA ARG A 38 -26.21 -3.53 15.32
C ARG A 38 -26.50 -3.50 16.81
N VAL A 39 -26.32 -4.64 17.48
CA VAL A 39 -26.57 -4.80 18.91
C VAL A 39 -25.34 -5.35 19.60
N HIS A 40 -24.96 -4.79 20.71
CA HIS A 40 -23.85 -5.31 21.51
C HIS A 40 -24.19 -5.28 23.00
N ARG A 41 -23.77 -6.32 23.70
CA ARG A 41 -23.97 -6.41 25.13
C ARG A 41 -22.88 -7.21 25.84
N PRO A 42 -22.45 -6.78 27.01
CA PRO A 42 -21.57 -7.58 27.85
C PRO A 42 -22.32 -8.77 28.46
N THR A 43 -21.62 -9.89 28.69
CA THR A 43 -22.15 -11.00 29.47
C THR A 43 -22.36 -10.60 30.94
N GLN A 44 -23.32 -11.22 31.60
CA GLN A 44 -23.52 -10.99 33.03
C GLN A 44 -22.33 -11.55 33.83
N PRO A 45 -21.77 -10.79 34.78
CA PRO A 45 -20.73 -11.32 35.66
C PRO A 45 -21.20 -12.58 36.40
N TYR A 46 -20.31 -13.54 36.54
CA TYR A 46 -20.53 -14.80 37.25
C TYR A 46 -21.61 -15.73 36.69
N ASN A 47 -22.16 -15.43 35.52
CA ASN A 47 -23.17 -16.30 34.88
C ASN A 47 -22.50 -17.13 33.77
N GLY A 48 -22.14 -18.39 34.10
CA GLY A 48 -21.52 -19.33 33.16
C GLY A 48 -22.43 -19.73 31.99
N GLU A 49 -23.73 -19.71 32.19
CA GLU A 49 -24.74 -20.04 31.16
C GLU A 49 -24.77 -19.01 30.04
N SER A 50 -24.40 -17.77 30.33
CA SER A 50 -24.30 -16.69 29.33
C SER A 50 -23.10 -16.82 28.38
N LYS A 51 -22.19 -17.78 28.67
CA LYS A 51 -20.94 -17.99 27.92
C LYS A 51 -20.94 -19.30 27.12
N THR A 52 -21.90 -19.45 26.24
CA THR A 52 -22.05 -20.67 25.42
C THR A 52 -20.80 -21.03 24.61
N ILE A 53 -20.00 -20.05 24.20
CA ILE A 53 -18.78 -20.25 23.42
C ILE A 53 -17.71 -21.09 24.17
N GLU A 54 -17.67 -21.00 25.50
CA GLU A 54 -16.71 -21.78 26.29
C GLU A 54 -16.99 -23.29 26.16
N SER A 55 -18.25 -23.70 26.10
CA SER A 55 -18.64 -25.08 25.89
C SER A 55 -18.27 -25.58 24.49
N VAL A 56 -18.36 -24.72 23.48
CA VAL A 56 -17.94 -25.04 22.10
C VAL A 56 -16.43 -25.25 22.04
N PHE A 57 -15.65 -24.37 22.65
CA PHE A 57 -14.18 -24.52 22.71
C PHE A 57 -13.78 -25.78 23.48
N GLY A 58 -14.44 -26.09 24.60
CA GLY A 58 -14.18 -27.30 25.35
C GLY A 58 -14.41 -28.57 24.51
N ARG A 59 -15.50 -28.61 23.72
CA ARG A 59 -15.78 -29.72 22.81
C ARG A 59 -14.78 -29.79 21.64
N PHE A 60 -14.43 -28.67 21.06
CA PHE A 60 -13.42 -28.62 20.00
C PHE A 60 -12.06 -29.14 20.48
N GLN A 61 -11.63 -28.72 21.68
CA GLN A 61 -10.40 -29.25 22.28
C GLN A 61 -10.49 -30.77 22.51
N ALA A 62 -11.56 -31.24 23.13
CA ALA A 62 -11.72 -32.64 23.48
C ALA A 62 -11.87 -33.57 22.26
N GLN A 63 -12.55 -33.12 21.22
CA GLN A 63 -12.88 -33.96 20.06
C GLN A 63 -11.85 -33.89 18.93
N VAL A 64 -11.12 -32.79 18.82
CA VAL A 64 -10.18 -32.55 17.71
C VAL A 64 -8.76 -32.36 18.21
N LEU A 65 -8.48 -31.35 19.05
CA LEU A 65 -7.11 -31.00 19.41
C LEU A 65 -6.44 -32.08 20.27
N HIS A 66 -7.17 -32.76 21.14
CA HIS A 66 -6.62 -33.87 21.97
C HIS A 66 -6.21 -35.11 21.15
N LYS A 67 -6.51 -35.18 19.87
CA LYS A 67 -5.99 -36.24 18.99
C LYS A 67 -4.50 -36.07 18.70
N ASP A 68 -3.98 -34.90 18.78
CA ASP A 68 -2.56 -34.61 18.62
C ASP A 68 -1.87 -34.55 19.99
N TRP A 69 -0.86 -35.39 20.20
CA TRP A 69 -0.09 -35.45 21.45
C TRP A 69 0.65 -34.14 21.75
N ARG A 70 0.90 -33.30 20.71
CA ARG A 70 1.55 -32.00 20.85
C ARG A 70 0.63 -30.96 21.49
N PHE A 71 -0.67 -31.23 21.55
CA PHE A 71 -1.60 -30.35 22.25
C PHE A 71 -1.45 -30.49 23.77
N THR A 72 -0.90 -29.45 24.38
CA THR A 72 -0.52 -29.46 25.81
C THR A 72 -1.68 -29.22 26.79
N GLY A 73 -2.93 -29.08 26.28
CA GLY A 73 -4.09 -28.80 27.11
C GLY A 73 -4.25 -27.31 27.44
N GLN A 74 -5.13 -27.01 28.41
CA GLN A 74 -5.49 -25.60 28.74
C GLN A 74 -4.37 -24.88 29.49
N ASN A 75 -3.75 -25.55 30.48
CA ASN A 75 -2.59 -25.04 31.20
C ASN A 75 -1.96 -26.16 32.07
N VAL A 76 -0.72 -25.91 32.52
CA VAL A 76 0.06 -26.85 33.35
C VAL A 76 -0.60 -27.11 34.72
N THR A 77 -1.40 -26.15 35.20
CA THR A 77 -2.09 -26.22 36.52
C THR A 77 -3.53 -26.74 36.42
N ALA A 78 -3.96 -27.22 35.24
CA ALA A 78 -5.32 -27.73 35.06
C ALA A 78 -5.65 -28.83 36.08
N LYS A 79 -6.84 -28.78 36.69
CA LYS A 79 -7.29 -29.73 37.71
C LYS A 79 -7.50 -31.14 37.14
N LYS A 80 -7.95 -31.23 35.89
CA LYS A 80 -8.18 -32.52 35.20
C LYS A 80 -6.86 -33.06 34.64
N ALA A 81 -6.55 -34.31 34.97
CA ALA A 81 -5.34 -35.01 34.50
C ALA A 81 -5.24 -35.01 32.95
N SER A 82 -6.36 -35.19 32.23
CA SER A 82 -6.43 -35.17 30.77
C SER A 82 -6.13 -33.80 30.13
N SER A 83 -6.12 -32.74 30.94
CA SER A 83 -5.82 -31.36 30.49
C SER A 83 -4.41 -30.89 30.90
N ARG A 84 -3.59 -31.80 31.50
CA ARG A 84 -2.20 -31.48 31.85
C ARG A 84 -1.26 -32.02 30.77
N PRO A 85 -0.26 -31.23 30.36
CA PRO A 85 0.77 -31.74 29.47
C PRO A 85 1.67 -32.75 30.17
N ASN A 86 2.09 -33.78 29.45
CA ASN A 86 3.17 -34.66 29.89
C ASN A 86 4.51 -33.99 29.53
N VAL A 87 5.07 -33.25 30.51
CA VAL A 87 6.28 -32.43 30.28
C VAL A 87 7.47 -33.29 29.91
N GLU A 88 7.65 -34.43 30.58
CA GLU A 88 8.78 -35.36 30.32
C GLU A 88 8.72 -35.89 28.88
N PHE A 89 7.54 -36.31 28.43
CA PHE A 89 7.35 -36.77 27.05
C PHE A 89 7.59 -35.66 26.02
N ILE A 90 7.13 -34.44 26.31
CA ILE A 90 7.33 -33.27 25.42
C ILE A 90 8.82 -32.94 25.33
N GLU A 91 9.56 -32.94 26.44
CA GLU A 91 10.99 -32.67 26.44
C GLU A 91 11.78 -33.75 25.68
N ALA A 92 11.40 -35.01 25.83
CA ALA A 92 12.02 -36.13 25.11
C ALA A 92 11.79 -36.08 23.60
N ASN A 93 10.69 -35.44 23.15
CA ASN A 93 10.28 -35.35 21.74
C ASN A 93 10.26 -33.90 21.20
N LYS A 94 11.03 -33.00 21.80
CA LYS A 94 11.03 -31.56 21.43
C LYS A 94 11.34 -31.29 19.96
N ASP A 95 12.19 -32.13 19.34
CA ASP A 95 12.55 -31.99 17.93
C ASP A 95 11.40 -32.36 16.96
N SER A 96 10.35 -32.99 17.49
CA SER A 96 9.12 -33.32 16.75
C SER A 96 7.99 -32.32 17.01
N LEU A 97 8.23 -31.23 17.73
CA LEU A 97 7.25 -30.15 17.91
C LEU A 97 7.11 -29.37 16.63
N TYR A 98 5.92 -28.80 16.43
CA TYR A 98 5.65 -27.94 15.28
C TYR A 98 6.47 -26.66 15.28
N THR A 99 6.99 -26.30 14.14
CA THR A 99 7.35 -24.91 13.85
C THR A 99 6.10 -24.03 13.83
N LEU A 100 6.26 -22.72 13.84
CA LEU A 100 5.11 -21.79 13.82
C LEU A 100 4.23 -21.99 12.56
N GLU A 101 4.84 -22.24 11.41
CA GLU A 101 4.10 -22.43 10.15
C GLU A 101 3.35 -23.77 10.16
N GLU A 102 4.01 -24.86 10.55
CA GLU A 102 3.36 -26.17 10.71
C GLU A 102 2.22 -26.13 11.73
N LEU A 103 2.38 -25.37 12.82
CA LEU A 103 1.31 -25.18 13.80
C LEU A 103 0.10 -24.44 13.21
N LYS A 104 0.32 -23.43 12.37
CA LYS A 104 -0.77 -22.73 11.68
C LYS A 104 -1.54 -23.68 10.77
N ASP A 105 -0.84 -24.53 10.02
CA ASP A 105 -1.44 -25.50 9.10
C ASP A 105 -2.18 -26.61 9.87
N ALA A 106 -1.58 -27.14 10.91
CA ALA A 106 -2.21 -28.14 11.78
C ALA A 106 -3.49 -27.58 12.45
N TYR A 107 -3.43 -26.34 12.92
CA TYR A 107 -4.61 -25.69 13.52
C TYR A 107 -5.68 -25.34 12.47
N ALA A 108 -5.29 -25.00 11.26
CA ALA A 108 -6.23 -24.81 10.14
C ALA A 108 -6.93 -26.12 9.78
N ALA A 109 -6.20 -27.24 9.71
CA ALA A 109 -6.74 -28.57 9.50
C ALA A 109 -7.71 -28.99 10.62
N ALA A 110 -7.34 -28.75 11.87
CA ALA A 110 -8.19 -29.02 13.03
C ALA A 110 -9.51 -28.23 12.98
N ARG A 111 -9.46 -26.94 12.62
CA ARG A 111 -10.67 -26.13 12.43
C ARG A 111 -11.54 -26.63 11.30
N LYS A 112 -10.93 -27.08 10.21
CA LYS A 112 -11.64 -27.66 9.08
C LYS A 112 -12.37 -28.93 9.50
N GLU A 113 -11.66 -29.87 10.17
CA GLU A 113 -12.25 -31.10 10.71
C GLU A 113 -13.44 -30.82 11.63
N TRP A 114 -13.32 -29.83 12.53
CA TRP A 114 -14.42 -29.43 13.41
C TRP A 114 -15.62 -28.89 12.63
N ASN A 115 -15.40 -28.01 11.66
CA ASN A 115 -16.47 -27.39 10.89
C ASN A 115 -17.19 -28.39 9.97
N GLU A 116 -16.47 -29.34 9.40
CA GLU A 116 -17.04 -30.41 8.57
C GLU A 116 -17.66 -31.53 9.41
N GLY A 117 -17.35 -31.59 10.69
CA GLY A 117 -17.90 -32.55 11.62
C GLY A 117 -19.41 -32.37 11.84
N VAL A 118 -20.10 -33.49 12.05
CA VAL A 118 -21.55 -33.53 12.30
C VAL A 118 -21.89 -32.96 13.67
N HIS A 119 -22.93 -32.13 13.73
CA HIS A 119 -23.45 -31.63 14.99
C HIS A 119 -24.35 -32.69 15.65
N PRO A 120 -24.08 -33.11 16.91
CA PRO A 120 -24.73 -34.27 17.49
C PRO A 120 -26.25 -34.14 17.69
N ALA A 121 -26.78 -32.93 17.84
CA ALA A 121 -28.19 -32.70 18.04
C ALA A 121 -28.99 -32.61 16.73
N THR A 122 -28.37 -32.14 15.62
CA THR A 122 -29.07 -31.94 14.36
C THR A 122 -28.77 -33.00 13.32
N GLY A 123 -27.63 -33.72 13.46
CA GLY A 123 -27.17 -34.67 12.44
C GLY A 123 -26.62 -34.03 11.16
N GLU A 124 -26.53 -32.68 11.09
CA GLU A 124 -25.96 -31.95 9.96
C GLU A 124 -24.52 -31.56 10.21
N ARG A 125 -23.75 -31.35 9.12
CA ARG A 125 -22.40 -30.79 9.27
C ARG A 125 -22.49 -29.33 9.74
N ARG A 126 -21.58 -28.93 10.64
CA ARG A 126 -21.58 -27.56 11.18
C ARG A 126 -21.41 -26.49 10.13
N ILE A 127 -20.60 -26.75 9.10
CA ILE A 127 -20.39 -25.82 7.99
C ILE A 127 -21.70 -25.62 7.18
N ASP A 128 -22.45 -26.68 6.91
CA ASP A 128 -23.71 -26.60 6.17
C ASP A 128 -24.76 -25.83 6.98
N MET A 129 -24.81 -26.03 8.28
CA MET A 129 -25.66 -25.25 9.18
C MET A 129 -25.33 -23.76 9.15
N TYR A 130 -24.04 -23.43 9.12
CA TYR A 130 -23.58 -22.05 9.04
C TYR A 130 -23.95 -21.41 7.69
N GLU A 131 -23.74 -22.12 6.58
CA GLU A 131 -24.04 -21.63 5.24
C GLU A 131 -25.54 -21.45 4.97
N LYS A 132 -26.37 -22.31 5.57
CA LYS A 132 -27.83 -22.19 5.51
C LYS A 132 -28.38 -21.11 6.45
N SER A 133 -27.61 -20.67 7.43
CA SER A 133 -28.02 -19.68 8.42
C SER A 133 -28.00 -18.29 7.79
N VAL A 134 -29.13 -17.85 7.28
CA VAL A 134 -29.32 -16.49 6.75
C VAL A 134 -30.01 -15.65 7.83
N ASN A 135 -29.45 -14.49 8.11
CA ASN A 135 -30.10 -13.48 8.93
C ASN A 135 -30.37 -12.26 8.04
N GLU A 136 -31.63 -12.05 7.69
CA GLU A 136 -32.08 -10.98 6.80
C GLU A 136 -31.83 -9.58 7.38
N GLU A 137 -31.63 -9.47 8.70
CA GLU A 137 -31.32 -8.19 9.37
C GLU A 137 -29.82 -7.83 9.37
N THR A 138 -28.97 -8.72 8.86
CA THR A 138 -27.54 -8.43 8.71
C THR A 138 -27.28 -7.60 7.46
N GLN A 139 -26.33 -6.66 7.56
CA GLN A 139 -25.92 -5.84 6.42
C GLN A 139 -24.73 -6.46 5.71
N GLU A 140 -24.81 -6.56 4.40
CA GLU A 140 -23.68 -6.90 3.57
C GLU A 140 -22.58 -5.83 3.70
N VAL A 141 -21.33 -6.25 3.76
CA VAL A 141 -20.18 -5.38 4.00
C VAL A 141 -19.50 -5.02 2.70
N THR A 142 -19.49 -3.73 2.40
CA THR A 142 -18.74 -3.18 1.28
C THR A 142 -17.26 -2.97 1.65
N LEU A 143 -16.43 -2.77 0.62
CA LEU A 143 -15.02 -2.38 0.84
C LEU A 143 -14.91 -1.07 1.64
N HIS A 144 -15.85 -0.14 1.44
CA HIS A 144 -15.89 1.12 2.18
C HIS A 144 -16.14 0.88 3.67
N ASP A 145 -17.09 0.02 4.01
CA ASP A 145 -17.34 -0.38 5.39
C ASP A 145 -16.12 -1.01 6.05
N MET A 146 -15.37 -1.85 5.33
CA MET A 146 -14.15 -2.47 5.85
C MET A 146 -13.08 -1.43 6.16
N VAL A 147 -12.97 -0.39 5.33
CA VAL A 147 -12.06 0.73 5.59
C VAL A 147 -12.50 1.52 6.82
N ASP A 148 -13.76 1.90 6.91
CA ASP A 148 -14.29 2.67 8.05
C ASP A 148 -14.15 1.92 9.38
N MET A 149 -14.37 0.60 9.37
CA MET A 149 -14.29 -0.23 10.57
C MET A 149 -12.85 -0.55 11.00
N PHE A 150 -11.93 -0.82 10.06
CA PHE A 150 -10.66 -1.49 10.40
C PHE A 150 -9.39 -0.75 9.98
N TRP A 151 -9.48 0.28 9.16
CA TRP A 151 -8.33 1.07 8.79
C TRP A 151 -8.06 2.15 9.84
N VAL A 152 -6.80 2.54 9.93
CA VAL A 152 -6.34 3.56 10.87
C VAL A 152 -6.17 4.86 10.12
N PHE A 153 -6.82 5.91 10.63
CA PHE A 153 -6.67 7.27 10.12
C PHE A 153 -5.52 7.98 10.83
N THR A 154 -4.68 8.68 10.07
CA THR A 154 -3.62 9.49 10.65
C THR A 154 -4.20 10.69 11.39
N LYS A 155 -3.62 11.01 12.55
CA LYS A 155 -4.03 12.20 13.32
C LYS A 155 -3.56 13.51 12.67
N ARG A 156 -2.46 13.46 11.95
CA ARG A 156 -1.87 14.60 11.25
C ARG A 156 -2.05 14.45 9.76
N MET A 157 -2.31 15.56 9.09
CA MET A 157 -2.34 15.60 7.63
C MET A 157 -0.91 15.47 7.09
N ALA A 158 -0.76 14.72 6.02
CA ALA A 158 0.48 14.62 5.25
C ALA A 158 0.39 15.50 4.01
N THR A 159 1.48 16.15 3.64
CA THR A 159 1.54 17.00 2.43
C THR A 159 1.99 16.14 1.26
N PHE A 160 1.26 16.21 0.17
CA PHE A 160 1.65 15.59 -1.09
C PHE A 160 2.67 16.48 -1.79
N THR A 161 3.77 15.91 -2.24
CA THR A 161 4.88 16.63 -2.89
C THR A 161 5.12 16.10 -4.30
N ASP A 162 6.03 16.69 -5.03
CA ASP A 162 6.53 16.21 -6.31
C ASP A 162 7.16 14.80 -6.24
N GLN A 163 7.57 14.40 -5.04
CA GLN A 163 8.08 13.05 -4.75
C GLN A 163 7.03 12.13 -4.12
N GLY A 164 5.74 12.45 -4.27
CA GLY A 164 4.65 11.71 -3.64
C GLY A 164 4.38 12.12 -2.20
N LEU A 165 3.72 11.24 -1.46
CA LEU A 165 3.28 11.45 -0.09
C LEU A 165 4.12 10.65 0.89
N GLN A 166 4.77 11.32 1.85
CA GLN A 166 5.49 10.67 2.92
C GLN A 166 4.63 10.56 4.19
N VAL A 167 4.47 9.34 4.69
CA VAL A 167 3.69 9.04 5.90
C VAL A 167 4.51 8.20 6.87
N THR A 168 4.43 8.52 8.15
CA THR A 168 5.03 7.69 9.21
C THR A 168 3.99 6.70 9.72
N ILE A 169 4.20 5.41 9.47
CA ILE A 169 3.33 4.32 9.90
C ILE A 169 4.14 3.40 10.83
N LYS A 170 3.64 3.19 12.05
CA LYS A 170 4.32 2.36 13.08
C LYS A 170 5.79 2.76 13.35
N GLY A 171 6.10 4.05 13.22
CA GLY A 171 7.45 4.57 13.44
C GLY A 171 8.35 4.55 12.19
N GLU A 172 7.94 3.90 11.11
CA GLU A 172 8.66 3.86 9.84
C GLU A 172 8.13 4.90 8.86
N LYS A 173 9.03 5.59 8.18
CA LYS A 173 8.67 6.49 7.08
C LYS A 173 8.44 5.66 5.82
N ARG A 174 7.27 5.82 5.24
CA ARG A 174 6.86 5.18 3.99
C ARG A 174 6.45 6.24 3.00
N GLN A 175 6.75 6.01 1.75
CA GLN A 175 6.46 6.93 0.67
C GLN A 175 5.47 6.27 -0.29
N TYR A 176 4.47 7.03 -0.72
CA TYR A 176 3.39 6.57 -1.58
C TYR A 176 3.17 7.53 -2.74
N GLU A 177 2.67 7.00 -3.83
CA GLU A 177 2.34 7.74 -5.04
C GLU A 177 0.92 7.41 -5.48
N VAL A 178 0.23 8.38 -6.07
CA VAL A 178 -1.05 8.13 -6.72
C VAL A 178 -0.81 7.66 -8.14
N CYS A 179 -1.35 6.49 -8.45
CA CYS A 179 -1.17 5.84 -9.74
C CYS A 179 -2.45 5.88 -10.58
N SER A 180 -2.33 6.06 -11.88
CA SER A 180 -3.41 5.95 -12.87
C SER A 180 -3.74 4.49 -13.19
N SER A 181 -2.72 3.65 -13.17
CA SER A 181 -2.77 2.19 -13.23
C SER A 181 -1.68 1.61 -12.34
N PRO A 182 -1.74 0.33 -11.94
CA PRO A 182 -0.75 -0.26 -11.04
C PRO A 182 0.69 0.05 -11.47
N GLY A 183 1.43 0.72 -10.61
CA GLY A 183 2.83 1.09 -10.84
C GLY A 183 3.07 2.25 -11.81
N VAL A 184 2.03 2.90 -12.36
CA VAL A 184 2.18 4.06 -13.26
C VAL A 184 1.68 5.31 -12.57
N PRO A 185 2.56 6.27 -12.21
CA PRO A 185 2.17 7.52 -11.56
C PRO A 185 1.16 8.33 -12.36
N ASP A 186 0.18 8.90 -11.66
CA ASP A 186 -0.79 9.82 -12.24
C ASP A 186 -0.21 11.25 -12.20
N HIS A 187 0.50 11.63 -13.27
CA HIS A 187 1.18 12.93 -13.36
C HIS A 187 0.21 14.11 -13.37
N GLU A 188 -1.00 13.94 -13.96
CA GLU A 188 -2.01 14.97 -13.98
C GLU A 188 -2.55 15.23 -12.58
N TRP A 189 -2.85 14.15 -11.84
CA TRP A 189 -3.29 14.23 -10.45
C TRP A 189 -2.20 14.84 -9.57
N ARG A 190 -0.94 14.38 -9.71
CA ARG A 190 0.24 14.91 -9.00
C ARG A 190 0.35 16.41 -9.18
N ARG A 191 0.25 16.89 -10.42
CA ARG A 191 0.34 18.32 -10.76
C ARG A 191 -0.75 19.16 -10.07
N LYS A 192 -1.99 18.67 -10.06
CA LYS A 192 -3.13 19.39 -9.47
C LYS A 192 -3.05 19.47 -7.95
N HIS A 193 -2.51 18.43 -7.30
CA HIS A 193 -2.56 18.25 -5.85
C HIS A 193 -1.22 18.41 -5.13
N THR A 194 -0.16 18.83 -5.84
CA THR A 194 1.12 19.14 -5.23
C THR A 194 0.97 20.25 -4.18
N TYR A 195 1.51 20.01 -2.97
CA TYR A 195 1.40 20.82 -1.76
C TYR A 195 0.04 20.79 -1.06
N GLU A 196 -0.91 20.03 -1.54
CA GLU A 196 -2.14 19.79 -0.80
C GLU A 196 -1.91 18.83 0.38
N ARG A 197 -2.80 18.92 1.36
CA ARG A 197 -2.71 18.13 2.60
C ARG A 197 -3.84 17.13 2.68
N PHE A 198 -3.48 15.88 2.98
CA PHE A 198 -4.41 14.78 3.07
C PHE A 198 -4.36 14.11 4.45
N ILE A 199 -5.51 13.68 4.94
CA ILE A 199 -5.60 12.66 5.97
C ILE A 199 -5.44 11.31 5.29
N VAL A 200 -4.63 10.45 5.87
CA VAL A 200 -4.31 9.14 5.31
C VAL A 200 -4.99 8.06 6.12
N ALA A 201 -5.72 7.18 5.44
CA ALA A 201 -6.17 5.93 6.01
C ALA A 201 -5.32 4.77 5.46
N TYR A 202 -4.91 3.88 6.33
CA TYR A 202 -4.08 2.72 5.98
C TYR A 202 -4.52 1.47 6.73
N ASP A 203 -4.33 0.32 6.10
CA ASP A 203 -4.52 -0.97 6.74
C ASP A 203 -3.35 -1.26 7.69
N PRO A 204 -3.57 -1.53 8.99
CA PRO A 204 -2.48 -1.83 9.92
C PRO A 204 -1.76 -3.16 9.63
N TYR A 205 -2.29 -4.02 8.77
CA TYR A 205 -1.72 -5.32 8.40
C TYR A 205 -1.20 -5.39 6.97
N ASP A 206 -1.61 -4.44 6.12
CA ASP A 206 -1.20 -4.38 4.72
C ASP A 206 -0.90 -2.94 4.33
N PHE A 207 0.33 -2.69 3.91
CA PHE A 207 0.81 -1.39 3.49
C PHE A 207 0.95 -1.26 1.97
N ALA A 208 0.39 -2.20 1.22
CA ALA A 208 0.42 -2.18 -0.24
C ALA A 208 -0.40 -1.02 -0.83
N SER A 209 -1.32 -0.45 -0.07
CA SER A 209 -2.06 0.74 -0.48
C SER A 209 -2.50 1.58 0.73
N ILE A 210 -2.67 2.88 0.48
CA ILE A 210 -3.26 3.83 1.41
C ILE A 210 -4.37 4.61 0.71
N ARG A 211 -5.26 5.21 1.50
CA ARG A 211 -6.33 6.07 0.98
C ARG A 211 -6.14 7.50 1.44
N LEU A 212 -6.31 8.42 0.53
CA LEU A 212 -6.19 9.85 0.77
C LEU A 212 -7.56 10.47 0.93
N TYR A 213 -7.70 11.29 1.97
CA TYR A 213 -8.94 12.00 2.28
C TYR A 213 -8.64 13.49 2.45
N THR A 214 -9.50 14.31 1.87
CA THR A 214 -9.56 15.75 2.16
C THR A 214 -10.51 15.99 3.34
N LYS A 215 -10.22 17.04 4.10
CA LYS A 215 -11.06 17.44 5.22
C LYS A 215 -11.92 18.64 4.80
N GLY A 216 -13.23 18.46 4.81
CA GLY A 216 -14.19 19.53 4.58
C GLY A 216 -14.18 20.58 5.70
N THR A 217 -14.77 21.72 5.44
CA THR A 217 -14.92 22.82 6.42
C THR A 217 -15.79 22.42 7.62
N ASP A 218 -16.70 21.48 7.42
CA ASP A 218 -17.55 20.86 8.44
C ASP A 218 -16.84 19.75 9.23
N GLY A 219 -15.60 19.45 8.89
CA GLY A 219 -14.81 18.37 9.49
C GLY A 219 -15.05 16.99 8.87
N SER A 220 -15.95 16.88 7.88
CA SER A 220 -16.18 15.62 7.15
C SER A 220 -14.94 15.20 6.36
N LEU A 221 -14.78 13.90 6.19
CA LEU A 221 -13.69 13.33 5.39
C LEU A 221 -14.25 12.87 4.04
N ARG A 222 -13.69 13.42 2.97
CA ARG A 222 -14.02 13.02 1.61
C ARG A 222 -12.88 12.20 1.04
N PHE A 223 -13.19 11.01 0.55
CA PHE A 223 -12.23 10.17 -0.17
C PHE A 223 -11.85 10.81 -1.51
N GLU A 224 -10.56 10.90 -1.78
CA GLU A 224 -10.03 11.46 -3.02
C GLU A 224 -9.44 10.36 -3.91
N ARG A 225 -8.41 9.67 -3.44
CA ARG A 225 -7.67 8.67 -4.22
C ARG A 225 -7.04 7.59 -3.35
N THR A 226 -6.70 6.48 -3.98
CA THR A 226 -5.82 5.46 -3.43
C THR A 226 -4.40 5.73 -3.91
N ALA A 227 -3.43 5.55 -3.02
CA ALA A 227 -2.00 5.66 -3.35
C ALA A 227 -1.30 4.34 -3.06
N GLU A 228 -0.34 4.00 -3.92
CA GLU A 228 0.50 2.81 -3.87
C GLU A 228 1.91 3.16 -3.38
N PRO A 229 2.72 2.19 -2.93
CA PRO A 229 4.10 2.45 -2.56
C PRO A 229 4.87 3.11 -3.70
N TYR A 230 5.65 4.13 -3.35
CA TYR A 230 6.48 4.83 -4.33
C TYR A 230 7.53 3.89 -4.93
N ILE A 231 7.65 3.90 -6.24
CA ILE A 231 8.60 3.06 -6.95
C ILE A 231 9.98 3.72 -6.89
N LEU A 232 10.92 3.03 -6.27
CA LEU A 232 12.33 3.44 -6.23
C LEU A 232 13.10 2.65 -7.26
N ILE A 233 13.68 3.35 -8.23
CA ILE A 233 14.54 2.76 -9.25
C ILE A 233 16.00 3.09 -8.95
N HIS A 234 16.86 2.10 -9.07
CA HIS A 234 18.29 2.28 -8.89
C HIS A 234 18.88 3.18 -10.01
N ARG A 235 19.79 4.07 -9.64
CA ARG A 235 20.47 4.92 -10.62
C ARG A 235 21.47 4.16 -11.47
N ALA A 236 22.13 3.16 -10.88
CA ALA A 236 23.12 2.36 -11.57
C ALA A 236 22.42 1.38 -12.50
N LEU A 237 22.78 1.39 -13.78
CA LEU A 237 22.19 0.51 -14.80
C LEU A 237 22.31 -0.98 -14.46
N GLN A 238 23.41 -1.37 -13.82
CA GLN A 238 23.63 -2.75 -13.38
C GLN A 238 22.63 -3.24 -12.33
N ASP A 239 22.01 -2.32 -11.58
CA ASP A 239 21.06 -2.62 -10.50
C ASP A 239 19.61 -2.44 -10.96
N GLN A 240 19.39 -2.01 -12.21
CA GLN A 240 18.07 -1.85 -12.80
C GLN A 240 17.52 -3.20 -13.28
N GLN A 241 16.20 -3.38 -13.12
CA GLN A 241 15.51 -4.62 -13.53
C GLN A 241 15.03 -4.52 -14.97
N GLY A 242 15.96 -4.53 -15.92
CA GLY A 242 15.64 -4.68 -17.33
C GLY A 242 14.91 -3.52 -18.00
N THR A 243 14.12 -3.85 -19.02
CA THR A 243 13.42 -2.89 -19.89
C THR A 243 12.33 -2.08 -19.19
N ASP A 244 11.72 -2.61 -18.12
CA ASP A 244 10.60 -1.95 -17.46
C ASP A 244 11.03 -0.73 -16.64
N ASP A 245 12.20 -0.78 -16.01
CA ASP A 245 12.76 0.37 -15.32
C ASP A 245 13.13 1.49 -16.28
N ALA A 246 13.68 1.14 -17.45
CA ALA A 246 14.02 2.10 -18.49
C ALA A 246 12.77 2.78 -19.08
N LYS A 247 11.70 2.02 -19.31
CA LYS A 247 10.39 2.55 -19.75
C LYS A 247 9.80 3.49 -18.71
N PHE A 248 9.84 3.11 -17.44
CA PHE A 248 9.35 3.94 -16.34
C PHE A 248 10.12 5.26 -16.25
N ILE A 249 11.47 5.22 -16.29
CA ILE A 249 12.30 6.44 -16.27
C ILE A 249 11.95 7.36 -17.44
N ARG A 250 11.75 6.81 -18.63
CA ARG A 250 11.37 7.58 -19.80
C ARG A 250 10.01 8.25 -19.63
N GLN A 251 9.01 7.52 -19.16
CA GLN A 251 7.67 8.06 -18.91
C GLN A 251 7.72 9.20 -17.88
N GLU A 252 8.48 9.05 -16.80
CA GLU A 252 8.69 10.10 -15.80
C GLU A 252 9.36 11.33 -16.41
N GLN A 253 10.38 11.14 -17.25
CA GLN A 253 11.07 12.25 -17.92
C GLN A 253 10.17 13.00 -18.90
N GLU A 254 9.39 12.29 -19.70
CA GLU A 254 8.43 12.86 -20.64
C GLU A 254 7.34 13.65 -19.91
N ALA A 255 6.77 13.09 -18.84
CA ALA A 255 5.75 13.74 -18.04
C ALA A 255 6.27 15.00 -17.34
N ASN A 256 7.48 14.95 -16.78
CA ASN A 256 8.12 16.11 -16.16
C ASN A 256 8.43 17.23 -17.19
N LEU A 257 8.85 16.83 -18.41
CA LEU A 257 9.07 17.78 -19.49
C LEU A 257 7.75 18.45 -19.92
N GLN A 258 6.70 17.65 -20.09
CA GLN A 258 5.37 18.15 -20.45
C GLN A 258 4.83 19.14 -19.40
N ASP A 259 4.92 18.78 -18.13
CA ASP A 259 4.52 19.66 -17.03
C ASP A 259 5.28 21.00 -17.03
N ARG A 260 6.59 20.95 -17.29
CA ARG A 260 7.40 22.17 -17.39
C ARG A 260 6.97 23.05 -18.57
N ILE A 261 6.66 22.45 -19.73
CA ILE A 261 6.16 23.16 -20.89
C ILE A 261 4.83 23.82 -20.57
N GLU A 262 3.87 23.09 -20.03
CA GLU A 262 2.56 23.57 -19.70
C GLU A 262 2.59 24.74 -18.69
N ARG A 263 3.39 24.62 -17.63
CA ARG A 263 3.59 25.71 -16.64
C ARG A 263 4.19 26.96 -17.28
N THR A 264 5.14 26.77 -18.17
CA THR A 264 5.76 27.91 -18.89
C THR A 264 4.75 28.61 -19.77
N VAL A 265 3.92 27.85 -20.50
CA VAL A 265 2.85 28.41 -21.36
C VAL A 265 1.81 29.12 -20.51
N ALA A 266 1.30 28.47 -19.48
CA ALA A 266 0.32 29.08 -18.59
C ALA A 266 0.83 30.39 -17.96
N GLY A 267 2.08 30.42 -17.51
CA GLY A 267 2.71 31.60 -16.97
C GLY A 267 2.80 32.73 -17.98
N ARG A 268 3.13 32.45 -19.25
CA ARG A 268 3.17 33.42 -20.32
C ARG A 268 1.79 33.96 -20.71
N THR A 269 0.80 33.04 -20.77
CA THR A 269 -0.58 33.46 -21.05
C THR A 269 -1.07 34.43 -19.99
N ILE A 270 -0.87 34.13 -18.72
CA ILE A 270 -1.23 35.00 -17.59
C ILE A 270 -0.46 36.33 -17.68
N ALA A 271 0.85 36.27 -17.96
CA ALA A 271 1.66 37.50 -18.11
C ALA A 271 1.18 38.39 -19.26
N ALA A 272 0.81 37.78 -20.38
CA ALA A 272 0.27 38.51 -21.53
C ALA A 272 -1.11 39.14 -21.24
N GLU A 273 -2.01 38.39 -20.58
CA GLU A 273 -3.33 38.87 -20.19
C GLU A 273 -3.27 40.05 -19.20
N HIS A 274 -2.27 40.05 -18.31
CA HIS A 274 -2.10 41.11 -17.32
C HIS A 274 -1.11 42.21 -17.72
N GLY A 275 -0.60 42.19 -18.96
CA GLY A 275 0.37 43.20 -19.43
C GLY A 275 1.70 43.19 -18.70
N THR A 276 2.08 42.03 -18.12
CA THR A 276 3.34 41.84 -17.40
C THR A 276 4.38 41.08 -18.22
N ASP A 277 4.10 40.86 -19.51
CA ASP A 277 5.06 40.28 -20.43
C ASP A 277 6.26 41.21 -20.66
N ALA A 278 7.47 40.59 -20.67
CA ALA A 278 8.71 41.34 -20.80
C ALA A 278 8.76 42.24 -22.05
N GLU A 279 8.16 41.79 -23.16
CA GLU A 279 8.07 42.57 -24.41
C GLU A 279 7.16 43.79 -24.25
N GLN A 280 6.01 43.64 -23.64
CA GLN A 280 5.06 44.71 -23.38
C GLN A 280 5.61 45.78 -22.42
N GLN A 281 6.49 45.34 -21.50
CA GLN A 281 7.20 46.24 -20.58
C GLN A 281 8.47 46.84 -21.16
N GLY A 282 8.80 46.56 -22.41
CA GLY A 282 10.03 47.05 -23.07
C GLY A 282 11.32 46.46 -22.52
N LEU A 283 11.21 45.32 -21.82
CA LEU A 283 12.37 44.59 -21.30
C LEU A 283 12.95 43.70 -22.41
N HIS A 284 14.11 44.06 -22.92
CA HIS A 284 14.84 43.23 -23.87
C HIS A 284 15.79 42.26 -23.18
N SER A 285 16.13 41.17 -23.86
CA SER A 285 17.14 40.23 -23.37
C SER A 285 18.40 40.96 -22.87
N PRO A 286 18.83 40.71 -21.64
CA PRO A 286 19.97 41.41 -21.06
C PRO A 286 21.23 41.14 -21.87
N LYS A 287 21.82 42.21 -22.41
CA LYS A 287 23.14 42.14 -22.99
C LYS A 287 24.17 42.12 -21.89
N LEU A 288 24.79 40.96 -21.67
CA LEU A 288 25.86 40.85 -20.70
C LEU A 288 27.12 41.56 -21.21
N LYS A 289 27.67 42.49 -20.42
CA LYS A 289 28.95 43.16 -20.74
C LYS A 289 30.05 42.14 -20.94
N GLY A 290 30.77 42.27 -22.06
CA GLY A 290 31.90 41.36 -22.40
C GLY A 290 31.48 40.07 -23.12
N THR A 291 30.21 39.85 -23.42
CA THR A 291 29.76 38.72 -24.24
C THR A 291 30.11 38.91 -25.72
N THR A 292 30.76 37.92 -26.34
CA THR A 292 30.99 37.93 -27.78
C THR A 292 29.63 37.83 -28.51
N ALA A 293 29.58 38.37 -29.73
CA ALA A 293 28.39 38.29 -30.59
C ALA A 293 27.91 36.83 -30.84
N ALA A 294 28.81 35.87 -30.76
CA ALA A 294 28.45 34.47 -30.87
C ALA A 294 27.68 33.93 -29.63
N VAL A 295 28.12 34.32 -28.42
CA VAL A 295 27.40 33.96 -27.17
C VAL A 295 26.07 34.68 -27.10
N GLN A 296 26.01 35.93 -27.52
CA GLN A 296 24.74 36.67 -27.57
C GLN A 296 23.72 35.98 -28.51
N ARG A 297 24.17 35.57 -29.72
CA ARG A 297 23.31 34.80 -30.64
C ARG A 297 22.83 33.47 -30.05
N GLN A 298 23.69 32.78 -29.27
CA GLN A 298 23.24 31.59 -28.59
C GLN A 298 22.17 31.85 -27.52
N ILE A 299 22.30 32.95 -26.77
CA ILE A 299 21.31 33.36 -25.78
C ILE A 299 20.01 33.73 -26.50
N ASP A 300 20.07 34.55 -27.54
CA ASP A 300 18.91 34.97 -28.32
C ASP A 300 18.18 33.74 -28.93
N HIS A 301 18.91 32.83 -29.52
CA HIS A 301 18.36 31.58 -30.07
C HIS A 301 17.74 30.67 -29.00
N ARG A 302 18.29 30.64 -27.78
CA ARG A 302 17.62 29.97 -26.66
C ARG A 302 16.33 30.63 -26.24
N MET A 303 16.35 31.97 -26.16
CA MET A 303 15.14 32.75 -25.81
C MET A 303 14.06 32.61 -26.87
N GLU A 304 14.39 32.65 -28.17
CA GLU A 304 13.45 32.36 -29.24
C GLU A 304 12.84 30.96 -29.13
N ARG A 305 13.65 29.96 -28.81
CA ARG A 305 13.18 28.59 -28.61
C ARG A 305 12.16 28.48 -27.47
N TYR A 306 12.37 29.20 -26.37
CA TYR A 306 11.43 29.27 -25.25
C TYR A 306 10.22 30.15 -25.54
N SER A 307 10.25 30.98 -26.59
CA SER A 307 9.16 31.85 -27.05
C SER A 307 8.21 31.17 -28.02
N GLN A 308 8.56 29.98 -28.56
CA GLN A 308 7.70 29.26 -29.49
C GLN A 308 6.56 28.53 -28.73
N PRO A 309 5.35 28.50 -29.31
CA PRO A 309 4.24 27.71 -28.76
C PRO A 309 4.62 26.22 -28.62
N PRO A 310 4.09 25.51 -27.64
CA PRO A 310 4.43 24.10 -27.39
C PRO A 310 4.17 23.19 -28.58
N GLU A 311 3.20 23.51 -29.42
CA GLU A 311 2.89 22.75 -30.65
C GLU A 311 4.04 22.71 -31.66
N GLN A 312 4.94 23.70 -31.60
CA GLN A 312 6.15 23.75 -32.42
C GLN A 312 7.38 23.19 -31.72
N TYR A 313 7.25 22.83 -30.46
CA TYR A 313 8.33 22.20 -29.71
C TYR A 313 8.43 20.75 -30.11
N GLN A 314 8.92 20.49 -31.31
CA GLN A 314 9.42 19.16 -31.64
C GLN A 314 10.60 18.90 -30.71
N LEU A 315 10.49 17.86 -29.89
CA LEU A 315 11.62 17.31 -29.11
C LEU A 315 12.84 17.27 -30.07
N GLY A 316 13.73 18.22 -29.84
CA GLY A 316 14.73 18.55 -30.85
C GLY A 316 15.56 17.35 -31.17
N ARG A 317 15.72 17.11 -32.45
CA ARG A 317 16.73 16.23 -33.05
C ARG A 317 18.20 16.62 -32.71
N HIS A 318 18.44 17.14 -31.50
CA HIS A 318 19.75 17.70 -31.10
C HIS A 318 20.41 16.98 -29.95
N THR A 319 19.90 15.88 -29.55
CA THR A 319 20.75 14.92 -28.93
C THR A 319 20.93 13.79 -29.98
N LYS A 320 22.12 13.57 -30.42
CA LYS A 320 22.58 12.23 -30.75
C LYS A 320 22.64 11.42 -29.46
N SER A 321 21.60 11.48 -28.68
CA SER A 321 21.28 10.48 -27.69
C SER A 321 20.66 9.35 -28.49
N LEU A 322 21.28 8.22 -28.49
CA LEU A 322 20.70 6.96 -28.90
C LEU A 322 19.20 6.98 -28.55
N SER A 323 18.33 6.70 -29.52
CA SER A 323 16.93 6.54 -29.22
C SER A 323 16.78 5.44 -28.17
N LEU A 324 15.70 5.41 -27.44
CA LEU A 324 15.51 4.30 -26.51
C LEU A 324 15.48 2.96 -27.26
N ASP A 325 14.99 2.99 -28.50
CA ASP A 325 15.01 1.82 -29.38
C ASP A 325 16.45 1.38 -29.66
N ASP A 326 17.37 2.32 -29.92
CA ASP A 326 18.81 2.03 -30.03
C ASP A 326 19.39 1.48 -28.71
N TRP A 327 18.89 1.95 -27.56
CA TRP A 327 19.26 1.44 -26.25
C TRP A 327 18.67 0.04 -25.98
N LEU A 328 17.45 -0.21 -26.38
CA LEU A 328 16.78 -1.51 -26.25
C LEU A 328 17.46 -2.54 -27.17
N ASP A 329 17.81 -2.18 -28.39
CA ASP A 329 18.55 -3.04 -29.33
C ASP A 329 19.94 -3.41 -28.79
N VAL A 330 20.64 -2.47 -28.13
CA VAL A 330 21.90 -2.74 -27.43
C VAL A 330 21.71 -3.68 -26.24
N MET A 331 20.62 -3.57 -25.52
CA MET A 331 20.32 -4.41 -24.35
C MET A 331 19.76 -5.78 -24.74
N GLU A 332 19.05 -5.90 -25.85
CA GLU A 332 18.49 -7.16 -26.36
C GLU A 332 19.51 -7.99 -27.19
N GLY A 333 20.74 -7.49 -27.35
CA GLY A 333 21.81 -8.25 -28.00
C GLY A 333 21.64 -8.44 -29.50
N GLY A 334 21.03 -7.47 -30.19
CA GLY A 334 20.99 -7.40 -31.64
C GLY A 334 22.41 -7.27 -32.20
N ASP A 335 22.95 -8.37 -32.75
CA ASP A 335 24.25 -8.46 -33.37
C ASP A 335 24.15 -7.95 -34.82
N ASP A 336 23.86 -6.65 -34.99
CA ASP A 336 23.98 -5.99 -36.27
C ASP A 336 25.23 -5.08 -36.24
N GLY A 337 26.23 -5.52 -36.98
CA GLY A 337 27.61 -5.09 -36.99
C GLY A 337 27.92 -3.61 -37.29
N ASP A 338 27.03 -2.67 -37.03
CA ASP A 338 27.20 -1.24 -37.32
C ASP A 338 26.80 -0.29 -36.18
N THR A 339 26.64 -0.78 -34.97
CA THR A 339 26.43 0.05 -33.80
C THR A 339 27.74 0.68 -33.33
N PRO A 340 27.83 2.00 -33.18
CA PRO A 340 29.03 2.64 -32.64
C PRO A 340 29.21 2.17 -31.19
N ARG A 341 30.19 1.33 -30.93
CA ARG A 341 30.59 0.93 -29.57
C ARG A 341 30.88 2.18 -28.78
N ILE A 342 30.07 2.47 -27.79
CA ILE A 342 30.39 3.46 -26.76
C ILE A 342 31.67 2.95 -26.09
N PRO A 343 32.79 3.68 -26.12
CA PRO A 343 33.98 3.27 -25.42
C PRO A 343 33.63 3.20 -23.93
N LEU A 344 33.61 2.00 -23.38
CA LEU A 344 33.56 1.80 -21.94
C LEU A 344 34.68 2.66 -21.33
N PRO A 345 34.40 3.40 -20.24
CA PRO A 345 35.43 4.15 -19.55
C PRO A 345 36.54 3.16 -19.19
N MET A 346 37.74 3.44 -19.70
CA MET A 346 38.91 2.60 -19.64
C MET A 346 38.98 1.81 -18.33
N GLU A 347 39.05 0.50 -18.45
CA GLU A 347 39.65 -0.34 -17.43
C GLU A 347 41.03 0.27 -17.10
N LYS A 348 41.12 0.97 -15.98
CA LYS A 348 42.40 1.28 -15.38
C LYS A 348 43.01 -0.07 -15.05
N LYS A 349 43.94 -0.49 -15.88
CA LYS A 349 44.90 -1.54 -15.56
C LYS A 349 45.49 -1.17 -14.19
N ILE A 350 45.02 -1.83 -13.17
CA ILE A 350 45.72 -1.90 -11.91
C ILE A 350 46.94 -2.76 -12.21
N ALA A 351 48.01 -2.08 -12.58
CA ALA A 351 49.29 -2.69 -12.70
C ALA A 351 49.65 -3.22 -11.31
N SER A 352 49.69 -4.53 -11.19
CA SER A 352 50.37 -5.24 -10.15
C SER A 352 51.72 -4.61 -9.86
N LYS A 353 51.89 -4.05 -8.68
CA LYS A 353 53.17 -3.90 -8.03
C LYS A 353 53.09 -4.68 -6.74
N LEU A 354 53.68 -5.82 -6.80
CA LEU A 354 54.47 -6.43 -5.79
C LEU A 354 55.73 -6.86 -6.47
#